data_3e890460f6947a3eecfb074105c591a9
#
_entry.id   3e890460f6947a3eecfb074105c591a9
#
_cell.length_a   1.000
_cell.length_b   1.000
_cell.length_c   1.000
_cell.angle_alpha   90.00
_cell.angle_beta   90.00
_cell.angle_gamma   90.00
#
_symmetry.space_group_name_H-M   'P 1'
#
loop_
_entity.id
_entity.type
_entity.pdbx_description
1 polymer ?
#
loop_
_entity_poly.entity_id
_entity_poly.type
_entity_poly.pdbx_seq_one_letter_code
_entity_poly.pdbx_strand_id
1 'polypeptide(L)'
;QKNKDTLQKVNLLKKKLESEFDIKNYKSDPHDRLIFELNHTGFLNLPPTIKQDNLKSIGFNFAFMFDKPLGNSNFSFAYGLGLLSHNFHSNADFIYVKDSIKTGLLTTLKPFERPYTLNRFAQKILEVPLEFRFRTKTDKQFKIHLGGKIGYVVNDFRSIKDNDGKVRLYHIKNVNKLRYGVNFRIGYEQFCLTATYYLSEVFTSNGPTGITPYTIGLAIIPY
;
A
#
# COMPACT_ATOMS: atom_id res chain seq x y z
N GLN A 1 -40.29 53.58 -4.65
CA GLN A 1 -40.47 52.35 -5.42
C GLN A 1 -39.12 51.75 -5.88
N LYS A 2 -38.23 52.51 -6.51
CA LYS A 2 -36.93 52.07 -7.03
C LYS A 2 -35.98 51.42 -5.98
N ASN A 3 -36.02 51.90 -4.72
CA ASN A 3 -35.22 51.33 -3.63
C ASN A 3 -35.72 49.98 -3.11
N LYS A 4 -37.04 49.72 -3.15
CA LYS A 4 -37.62 48.44 -2.74
C LYS A 4 -37.27 47.31 -3.74
N ASP A 5 -37.31 47.63 -5.05
CA ASP A 5 -36.97 46.66 -6.11
C ASP A 5 -35.48 46.27 -6.11
N THR A 6 -34.61 47.22 -5.76
CA THR A 6 -33.18 46.93 -5.64
C THR A 6 -32.87 46.07 -4.44
N LEU A 7 -33.53 46.30 -3.28
CA LEU A 7 -33.41 45.46 -2.08
C LEU A 7 -33.93 44.03 -2.31
N GLN A 8 -35.04 43.89 -3.03
CA GLN A 8 -35.58 42.57 -3.37
C GLN A 8 -34.62 41.77 -4.30
N LYS A 9 -34.03 42.44 -5.31
CA LYS A 9 -33.05 41.81 -6.18
C LYS A 9 -31.77 41.40 -5.43
N VAL A 10 -31.28 42.21 -4.51
CA VAL A 10 -30.12 41.88 -3.68
C VAL A 10 -30.40 40.71 -2.76
N ASN A 11 -31.62 40.64 -2.16
CA ASN A 11 -32.00 39.50 -1.30
C ASN A 11 -32.21 38.22 -2.09
N LEU A 12 -32.74 38.31 -3.32
CA LEU A 12 -32.89 37.15 -4.23
C LEU A 12 -31.50 36.62 -4.69
N LEU A 13 -30.58 37.53 -5.02
CA LEU A 13 -29.19 37.14 -5.37
C LEU A 13 -28.45 36.54 -4.19
N LYS A 14 -28.64 37.07 -2.97
CA LYS A 14 -28.08 36.52 -1.75
C LYS A 14 -28.62 35.11 -1.47
N LYS A 15 -29.95 34.90 -1.62
CA LYS A 15 -30.58 33.61 -1.46
C LYS A 15 -30.16 32.60 -2.53
N LYS A 16 -29.88 33.05 -3.76
CA LYS A 16 -29.38 32.22 -4.85
C LYS A 16 -27.91 31.86 -4.64
N LEU A 17 -27.09 32.76 -4.18
CA LEU A 17 -25.71 32.53 -3.77
C LEU A 17 -25.62 31.60 -2.56
N GLU A 18 -26.50 31.75 -1.57
CA GLU A 18 -26.58 30.88 -0.40
C GLU A 18 -27.08 29.46 -0.75
N SER A 19 -27.89 29.29 -1.81
CA SER A 19 -28.33 27.99 -2.31
C SER A 19 -27.35 27.33 -3.28
N GLU A 20 -26.56 28.09 -4.02
CA GLU A 20 -25.47 27.58 -4.88
C GLU A 20 -24.19 27.30 -4.09
N PHE A 21 -23.93 28.07 -3.03
CA PHE A 21 -22.89 27.81 -2.04
C PHE A 21 -23.55 27.46 -0.72
N ASP A 22 -24.05 26.26 -0.57
CA ASP A 22 -24.53 25.75 0.70
C ASP A 22 -23.34 25.44 1.63
N ILE A 23 -22.66 26.52 2.04
CA ILE A 23 -21.51 26.50 2.96
C ILE A 23 -21.93 25.97 4.35
N LYS A 24 -23.24 25.97 4.66
CA LYS A 24 -23.78 25.49 5.94
C LYS A 24 -23.91 23.96 6.03
N ASN A 25 -23.90 23.26 4.93
CA ASN A 25 -23.98 21.79 4.88
C ASN A 25 -22.69 21.12 4.42
N TYR A 26 -21.58 21.84 4.32
CA TYR A 26 -20.28 21.21 4.32
C TYR A 26 -20.00 20.72 5.76
N LYS A 27 -20.80 19.79 6.25
CA LYS A 27 -20.29 18.79 7.16
C LYS A 27 -19.15 18.17 6.38
N SER A 28 -17.91 18.45 6.77
CA SER A 28 -16.78 17.70 6.30
C SER A 28 -17.11 16.25 6.61
N ASP A 29 -17.68 15.56 5.63
CA ASP A 29 -17.81 14.12 5.69
C ASP A 29 -16.38 13.64 5.95
N PRO A 30 -16.11 12.97 7.06
CA PRO A 30 -14.77 12.51 7.35
C PRO A 30 -14.40 11.50 6.26
N HIS A 31 -13.73 12.00 5.23
CA HIS A 31 -13.23 11.17 4.15
C HIS A 31 -11.91 10.59 4.62
N ASP A 32 -11.80 9.29 4.64
CA ASP A 32 -10.56 8.56 4.94
C ASP A 32 -9.52 8.84 3.86
N ARG A 33 -8.96 10.04 3.87
CA ARG A 33 -8.05 10.53 2.83
C ARG A 33 -6.62 10.07 3.02
N LEU A 34 -6.18 9.97 4.26
CA LEU A 34 -4.84 9.55 4.61
C LEU A 34 -4.89 8.16 5.23
N ILE A 35 -3.99 7.31 4.82
CA ILE A 35 -3.82 5.96 5.37
C ILE A 35 -2.36 5.78 5.71
N PHE A 36 -2.10 5.45 6.98
CA PHE A 36 -0.78 5.05 7.48
C PHE A 36 -0.87 3.60 7.92
N GLU A 37 -0.01 2.74 7.38
CA GLU A 37 0.01 1.33 7.75
C GLU A 37 1.38 0.92 8.25
N LEU A 38 1.39 0.18 9.34
CA LEU A 38 2.54 -0.56 9.82
C LEU A 38 2.23 -2.05 9.66
N ASN A 39 3.00 -2.72 8.80
CA ASN A 39 2.71 -4.07 8.35
C ASN A 39 3.88 -5.01 8.66
N HIS A 40 3.56 -6.21 9.13
CA HIS A 40 4.42 -7.35 8.92
C HIS A 40 4.41 -7.70 7.42
N THR A 41 5.59 -7.92 6.85
CA THR A 41 5.75 -8.28 5.43
C THR A 41 6.36 -9.66 5.32
N GLY A 42 5.81 -10.49 4.45
CA GLY A 42 6.29 -11.85 4.26
C GLY A 42 6.21 -12.31 2.82
N PHE A 43 6.88 -13.43 2.58
CA PHE A 43 6.79 -14.18 1.33
C PHE A 43 6.12 -15.51 1.57
N LEU A 44 5.23 -15.90 0.68
CA LEU A 44 4.72 -17.27 0.57
C LEU A 44 5.57 -18.06 -0.42
N ASN A 45 5.52 -19.39 -0.27
CA ASN A 45 6.19 -20.35 -1.16
C ASN A 45 7.72 -20.14 -1.26
N LEU A 46 8.36 -19.72 -0.18
CA LEU A 46 9.81 -19.70 -0.11
C LEU A 46 10.39 -21.12 -0.18
N PRO A 47 11.56 -21.31 -0.82
CA PRO A 47 12.29 -22.57 -0.73
C PRO A 47 12.48 -22.98 0.74
N PRO A 48 12.39 -24.30 1.08
CA PRO A 48 12.47 -24.75 2.48
C PRO A 48 13.77 -24.38 3.21
N THR A 49 14.85 -24.14 2.45
CA THR A 49 16.15 -23.72 2.97
C THR A 49 16.20 -22.24 3.36
N ILE A 50 15.26 -21.44 2.85
CA ILE A 50 15.19 -20.01 3.11
C ILE A 50 14.25 -19.75 4.29
N LYS A 51 14.80 -19.17 5.36
CA LYS A 51 14.06 -18.81 6.56
C LYS A 51 13.89 -17.31 6.64
N GLN A 52 12.65 -16.86 6.79
CA GLN A 52 12.31 -15.47 7.00
C GLN A 52 12.29 -15.14 8.50
N ASP A 53 12.87 -13.99 8.88
CA ASP A 53 12.74 -13.43 10.22
C ASP A 53 11.47 -12.57 10.29
N ASN A 54 10.41 -13.16 10.80
CA ASN A 54 9.09 -12.54 10.84
C ASN A 54 9.05 -11.31 11.75
N LEU A 55 9.81 -11.29 12.84
CA LEU A 55 9.79 -10.18 13.79
C LEU A 55 10.48 -8.92 13.23
N LYS A 56 11.48 -9.09 12.36
CA LYS A 56 12.20 -7.97 11.76
C LYS A 56 11.63 -7.51 10.42
N SER A 57 10.76 -8.33 9.81
CA SER A 57 10.19 -8.06 8.49
C SER A 57 9.02 -7.10 8.58
N ILE A 58 9.30 -5.81 8.79
CA ILE A 58 8.31 -4.74 8.97
C ILE A 58 8.31 -3.84 7.74
N GLY A 59 7.12 -3.60 7.21
CA GLY A 59 6.84 -2.66 6.13
C GLY A 59 6.05 -1.45 6.62
N PHE A 60 6.09 -0.41 5.83
CA PHE A 60 5.34 0.81 6.05
C PHE A 60 4.62 1.20 4.76
N ASN A 61 3.37 1.61 4.86
CA ASN A 61 2.60 2.14 3.75
C ASN A 61 2.00 3.49 4.12
N PHE A 62 2.08 4.43 3.20
CA PHE A 62 1.39 5.70 3.25
C PHE A 62 0.58 5.86 1.97
N ALA A 63 -0.72 6.15 2.08
CA ALA A 63 -1.55 6.40 0.93
C ALA A 63 -2.42 7.64 1.12
N PHE A 64 -2.55 8.41 0.04
CA PHE A 64 -3.51 9.50 -0.08
C PHE A 64 -4.65 9.05 -0.98
N MET A 65 -5.88 9.12 -0.45
CA MET A 65 -7.07 8.57 -1.07
C MET A 65 -8.09 9.67 -1.40
N PHE A 66 -8.75 9.51 -2.52
CA PHE A 66 -9.95 10.25 -2.89
C PHE A 66 -11.14 9.32 -2.71
N ASP A 67 -12.06 9.69 -1.83
CA ASP A 67 -13.23 8.91 -1.50
C ASP A 67 -14.49 9.53 -2.10
N LYS A 68 -15.25 8.75 -2.88
CA LYS A 68 -16.50 9.18 -3.52
C LYS A 68 -17.68 8.40 -2.94
N PRO A 69 -18.53 9.05 -2.13
CA PRO A 69 -19.74 8.42 -1.62
C PRO A 69 -20.67 7.97 -2.75
N LEU A 70 -21.30 6.82 -2.58
CA LEU A 70 -22.31 6.30 -3.51
C LEU A 70 -23.71 6.73 -3.05
N GLY A 71 -24.10 7.95 -3.41
CA GLY A 71 -25.34 8.58 -2.97
C GLY A 71 -25.39 8.73 -1.45
N ASN A 72 -26.58 8.52 -0.86
CA ASN A 72 -26.78 8.57 0.59
C ASN A 72 -26.54 7.21 1.29
N SER A 73 -25.89 6.26 0.62
CA SER A 73 -25.63 4.94 1.17
C SER A 73 -24.45 4.94 2.17
N ASN A 74 -24.23 3.80 2.80
CA ASN A 74 -23.06 3.55 3.64
C ASN A 74 -21.82 3.15 2.82
N PHE A 75 -21.94 3.13 1.49
CA PHE A 75 -20.89 2.69 0.59
C PHE A 75 -20.22 3.87 -0.09
N SER A 76 -18.93 3.71 -0.36
CA SER A 76 -18.16 4.65 -1.17
C SER A 76 -17.12 3.89 -2.01
N PHE A 77 -16.65 4.54 -3.06
CA PHE A 77 -15.55 4.08 -3.87
C PHE A 77 -14.36 5.02 -3.66
N ALA A 78 -13.20 4.45 -3.37
CA ALA A 78 -11.99 5.23 -3.13
C ALA A 78 -10.87 4.79 -4.08
N TYR A 79 -10.08 5.77 -4.51
CA TYR A 79 -8.87 5.57 -5.30
C TYR A 79 -7.80 6.56 -4.85
N GLY A 80 -6.53 6.25 -5.09
CA GLY A 80 -5.49 7.13 -4.59
C GLY A 80 -4.11 6.79 -5.09
N LEU A 81 -3.12 7.37 -4.41
CA LEU A 81 -1.70 7.10 -4.61
C LEU A 81 -1.07 6.71 -3.28
N GLY A 82 -0.23 5.69 -3.30
CA GLY A 82 0.45 5.19 -2.12
C GLY A 82 1.93 4.96 -2.36
N LEU A 83 2.69 5.07 -1.27
CA LEU A 83 4.11 4.73 -1.19
C LEU A 83 4.27 3.61 -0.18
N LEU A 84 4.71 2.46 -0.67
CA LEU A 84 4.88 1.26 0.13
C LEU A 84 6.37 0.92 0.25
N SER A 85 6.78 0.58 1.46
CA SER A 85 8.12 0.08 1.76
C SER A 85 8.02 -1.31 2.34
N HIS A 86 8.36 -2.33 1.57
CA HIS A 86 8.55 -3.69 2.05
C HIS A 86 9.98 -3.91 2.52
N ASN A 87 10.15 -4.57 3.66
CA ASN A 87 11.46 -4.97 4.17
C ASN A 87 11.37 -6.43 4.62
N PHE A 88 12.06 -7.30 3.90
CA PHE A 88 12.09 -8.74 4.16
C PHE A 88 13.44 -9.10 4.76
N HIS A 89 13.44 -9.57 5.99
CA HIS A 89 14.61 -10.10 6.67
C HIS A 89 14.64 -11.62 6.53
N SER A 90 15.71 -12.16 5.99
CA SER A 90 15.85 -13.60 5.78
C SER A 90 17.32 -14.01 5.70
N ASN A 91 17.55 -15.31 5.69
CA ASN A 91 18.89 -15.86 5.42
C ASN A 91 19.19 -15.99 3.92
N ALA A 92 18.36 -15.41 3.03
CA ALA A 92 18.53 -15.59 1.59
C ALA A 92 19.76 -14.87 1.05
N ASP A 93 20.52 -15.56 0.21
CA ASP A 93 21.50 -15.01 -0.72
C ASP A 93 20.94 -15.05 -2.14
N PHE A 94 21.21 -14.00 -2.90
CA PHE A 94 20.80 -13.86 -4.30
C PHE A 94 21.99 -14.20 -5.19
N ILE A 95 21.95 -15.39 -5.78
CA ILE A 95 23.04 -15.90 -6.62
C ILE A 95 22.61 -15.79 -8.09
N TYR A 96 23.51 -15.29 -8.91
CA TYR A 96 23.30 -15.14 -10.33
C TYR A 96 24.06 -16.22 -11.08
N VAL A 97 23.33 -17.09 -11.78
CA VAL A 97 23.87 -18.21 -12.55
C VAL A 97 23.62 -17.96 -14.04
N LYS A 98 24.62 -18.17 -14.86
CA LYS A 98 24.44 -18.14 -16.32
C LYS A 98 23.78 -19.45 -16.75
N ASP A 99 22.63 -19.36 -17.38
CA ASP A 99 21.95 -20.52 -17.98
C ASP A 99 22.55 -20.79 -19.36
N SER A 100 22.68 -22.09 -19.68
CA SER A 100 23.16 -22.52 -20.99
C SER A 100 22.06 -22.44 -22.06
N ILE A 101 20.80 -22.42 -21.66
CA ILE A 101 19.63 -22.48 -22.54
C ILE A 101 18.94 -21.13 -22.67
N LYS A 102 18.86 -20.37 -21.58
CA LYS A 102 18.21 -19.04 -21.55
C LYS A 102 19.24 -17.93 -21.74
N THR A 103 18.95 -17.01 -22.61
CA THR A 103 19.72 -15.77 -22.74
C THR A 103 19.55 -14.93 -21.47
N GLY A 104 20.57 -14.87 -20.63
CA GLY A 104 20.60 -14.03 -19.44
C GLY A 104 21.07 -14.74 -18.18
N LEU A 105 21.05 -13.99 -17.10
CA LEU A 105 21.39 -14.52 -15.78
C LEU A 105 20.12 -14.96 -15.06
N LEU A 106 20.14 -16.17 -14.53
CA LEU A 106 19.11 -16.66 -13.60
C LEU A 106 19.43 -16.17 -12.18
N THR A 107 18.40 -15.75 -11.45
CA THR A 107 18.51 -15.48 -10.02
C THR A 107 18.03 -16.71 -9.25
N THR A 108 18.86 -17.20 -8.34
CA THR A 108 18.52 -18.29 -7.42
C THR A 108 18.68 -17.84 -5.98
N LEU A 109 17.89 -18.38 -5.07
CA LEU A 109 17.99 -18.13 -3.64
C LEU A 109 18.69 -19.31 -2.97
N LYS A 110 19.77 -19.03 -2.22
CA LYS A 110 20.44 -19.98 -1.37
C LYS A 110 20.59 -19.41 0.05
N PRO A 111 20.79 -20.22 1.07
CA PRO A 111 21.15 -19.70 2.38
C PRO A 111 22.49 -18.96 2.33
N PHE A 112 22.54 -17.82 3.03
CA PHE A 112 23.79 -17.06 3.18
C PHE A 112 24.71 -17.79 4.16
N GLU A 113 25.89 -18.19 3.72
CA GLU A 113 26.76 -19.11 4.44
C GLU A 113 27.59 -18.45 5.56
N ARG A 114 27.81 -17.11 5.46
CA ARG A 114 28.60 -16.38 6.44
C ARG A 114 27.73 -15.87 7.60
N PRO A 115 28.29 -15.74 8.81
CA PRO A 115 27.60 -15.08 9.92
C PRO A 115 27.24 -13.64 9.55
N TYR A 116 26.01 -13.22 9.85
CA TYR A 116 25.52 -11.87 9.57
C TYR A 116 24.65 -11.35 10.72
N THR A 117 24.66 -10.06 10.93
CA THR A 117 23.76 -9.35 11.85
C THR A 117 22.55 -8.75 11.15
N LEU A 118 22.64 -8.48 9.84
CA LEU A 118 21.58 -7.97 9.01
C LEU A 118 21.63 -8.61 7.63
N ASN A 119 20.54 -9.17 7.18
CA ASN A 119 20.32 -9.53 5.78
C ASN A 119 18.89 -9.18 5.41
N ARG A 120 18.73 -8.10 4.66
CA ARG A 120 17.45 -7.50 4.34
C ARG A 120 17.32 -7.23 2.86
N PHE A 121 16.25 -7.74 2.26
CA PHE A 121 15.79 -7.34 0.94
C PHE A 121 14.67 -6.32 1.10
N ALA A 122 14.84 -5.15 0.49
CA ALA A 122 13.89 -4.06 0.59
C ALA A 122 13.38 -3.64 -0.78
N GLN A 123 12.09 -3.31 -0.86
CA GLN A 123 11.43 -2.78 -2.05
C GLN A 123 10.68 -1.50 -1.71
N LYS A 124 10.79 -0.49 -2.57
CA LYS A 124 9.99 0.73 -2.55
C LYS A 124 9.04 0.70 -3.73
N ILE A 125 7.77 0.84 -3.46
CA ILE A 125 6.70 0.65 -4.46
C ILE A 125 5.84 1.90 -4.46
N LEU A 126 5.61 2.44 -5.66
CA LEU A 126 4.56 3.42 -5.90
C LEU A 126 3.31 2.65 -6.31
N GLU A 127 2.18 2.84 -5.61
CA GLU A 127 0.97 2.07 -5.83
C GLU A 127 -0.28 2.95 -6.02
N VAL A 128 -1.24 2.42 -6.76
CA VAL A 128 -2.58 2.97 -6.93
C VAL A 128 -3.55 1.99 -6.27
N PRO A 129 -4.02 2.27 -5.06
CA PRO A 129 -5.09 1.53 -4.44
C PRO A 129 -6.45 1.91 -5.02
N LEU A 130 -7.34 0.92 -5.17
CA LEU A 130 -8.75 1.04 -5.57
C LEU A 130 -9.58 0.27 -4.57
N GLU A 131 -10.51 0.94 -3.89
CA GLU A 131 -11.23 0.34 -2.77
C GLU A 131 -12.73 0.60 -2.84
N PHE A 132 -13.48 -0.44 -2.58
CA PHE A 132 -14.89 -0.34 -2.23
C PHE A 132 -15.01 -0.36 -0.70
N ARG A 133 -15.64 0.66 -0.15
CA ARG A 133 -15.68 0.93 1.28
C ARG A 133 -17.09 0.92 1.81
N PHE A 134 -17.27 0.26 2.94
CA PHE A 134 -18.46 0.33 3.76
C PHE A 134 -18.12 1.04 5.08
N ARG A 135 -18.95 2.00 5.49
CA ARG A 135 -18.84 2.71 6.76
C ARG A 135 -20.23 2.92 7.38
N THR A 136 -20.34 2.66 8.68
CA THR A 136 -21.55 3.03 9.40
C THR A 136 -21.64 4.55 9.56
N LYS A 137 -22.87 5.09 9.57
CA LYS A 137 -23.13 6.54 9.76
C LYS A 137 -23.36 6.92 11.22
N THR A 138 -22.75 6.17 12.14
CA THR A 138 -22.79 6.42 13.58
C THR A 138 -21.60 7.27 14.01
N ASP A 139 -21.69 7.93 15.18
CA ASP A 139 -20.59 8.73 15.74
C ASP A 139 -19.31 7.90 15.85
N LYS A 140 -19.45 6.61 16.14
CA LYS A 140 -18.38 5.63 16.16
C LYS A 140 -18.49 4.74 14.93
N GLN A 141 -17.65 4.99 13.95
CA GLN A 141 -17.71 4.34 12.65
C GLN A 141 -17.08 2.96 12.65
N PHE A 142 -17.84 1.95 12.27
CA PHE A 142 -17.32 0.66 11.84
C PHE A 142 -17.02 0.71 10.34
N LYS A 143 -15.88 0.17 9.93
CA LYS A 143 -15.35 0.27 8.56
C LYS A 143 -14.96 -1.11 8.02
N ILE A 144 -15.36 -1.37 6.78
CA ILE A 144 -14.87 -2.50 5.98
C ILE A 144 -14.47 -1.95 4.61
N HIS A 145 -13.23 -2.17 4.22
CA HIS A 145 -12.72 -1.80 2.91
C HIS A 145 -12.21 -3.06 2.20
N LEU A 146 -12.66 -3.26 0.98
CA LEU A 146 -12.20 -4.33 0.09
C LEU A 146 -11.73 -3.71 -1.21
N GLY A 147 -10.56 -4.11 -1.69
CA GLY A 147 -10.03 -3.48 -2.87
C GLY A 147 -8.90 -4.24 -3.55
N GLY A 148 -8.36 -3.60 -4.57
CA GLY A 148 -7.16 -4.01 -5.26
C GLY A 148 -6.10 -2.92 -5.22
N LYS A 149 -4.86 -3.33 -5.42
CA LYS A 149 -3.71 -2.42 -5.55
C LYS A 149 -2.93 -2.81 -6.79
N ILE A 150 -2.50 -1.81 -7.54
CA ILE A 150 -1.53 -1.98 -8.61
C ILE A 150 -0.38 -1.01 -8.37
N GLY A 151 0.86 -1.46 -8.53
CA GLY A 151 2.02 -0.64 -8.23
C GLY A 151 3.24 -1.01 -9.04
N TYR A 152 4.24 -0.14 -8.97
CA TYR A 152 5.52 -0.29 -9.63
C TYR A 152 6.66 -0.21 -8.62
N VAL A 153 7.56 -1.18 -8.64
CA VAL A 153 8.76 -1.21 -7.79
C VAL A 153 9.76 -0.19 -8.32
N VAL A 154 9.80 0.98 -7.71
CA VAL A 154 10.67 2.10 -8.12
C VAL A 154 12.12 1.90 -7.65
N ASN A 155 12.31 1.19 -6.53
CA ASN A 155 13.64 0.88 -6.02
C ASN A 155 13.62 -0.46 -5.28
N ASP A 156 14.64 -1.25 -5.49
CA ASP A 156 14.91 -2.48 -4.76
C ASP A 156 16.39 -2.57 -4.40
N PHE A 157 16.66 -3.07 -3.21
CA PHE A 157 18.03 -3.27 -2.76
C PHE A 157 18.12 -4.37 -1.71
N ARG A 158 19.29 -4.98 -1.62
CA ARG A 158 19.67 -5.86 -0.54
C ARG A 158 20.71 -5.18 0.36
N SER A 159 20.54 -5.26 1.65
CA SER A 159 21.50 -4.77 2.64
C SER A 159 21.95 -5.92 3.52
N ILE A 160 23.26 -6.16 3.53
CA ILE A 160 23.93 -7.17 4.35
C ILE A 160 24.86 -6.46 5.30
N LYS A 161 24.89 -6.89 6.56
CA LYS A 161 25.89 -6.48 7.55
C LYS A 161 26.47 -7.75 8.17
N ASP A 162 27.73 -7.95 7.97
CA ASP A 162 28.54 -9.03 8.54
C ASP A 162 29.72 -8.44 9.33
N ASN A 163 30.71 -9.26 9.67
CA ASN A 163 31.91 -8.83 10.41
C ASN A 163 32.80 -7.89 9.58
N ASP A 164 32.75 -7.97 8.24
CA ASP A 164 33.56 -7.16 7.32
C ASP A 164 32.93 -5.78 7.05
N GLY A 165 31.71 -5.55 7.55
CA GLY A 165 31.04 -4.26 7.42
C GLY A 165 29.62 -4.35 6.88
N LYS A 166 29.12 -3.22 6.34
CA LYS A 166 27.80 -3.13 5.75
C LYS A 166 27.86 -2.85 4.26
N VAL A 167 27.30 -3.77 3.48
CA VAL A 167 27.19 -3.65 2.01
C VAL A 167 25.73 -3.48 1.62
N ARG A 168 25.49 -2.66 0.61
CA ARG A 168 24.17 -2.47 -0.01
C ARG A 168 24.29 -2.67 -1.52
N LEU A 169 23.50 -3.61 -2.03
CA LEU A 169 23.40 -3.94 -3.44
C LEU A 169 22.05 -3.45 -3.97
N TYR A 170 22.09 -2.59 -4.96
CA TYR A 170 20.92 -2.03 -5.61
C TYR A 170 20.59 -2.77 -6.91
N HIS A 171 19.36 -2.66 -7.36
CA HIS A 171 18.85 -3.21 -8.61
C HIS A 171 19.08 -4.72 -8.73
N ILE A 172 18.43 -5.45 -7.82
CA ILE A 172 18.47 -6.92 -7.83
C ILE A 172 17.92 -7.43 -9.15
N LYS A 173 18.67 -8.29 -9.83
CA LYS A 173 18.29 -8.82 -11.14
C LYS A 173 17.05 -9.71 -11.03
N ASN A 174 16.27 -9.70 -12.10
CA ASN A 174 15.07 -10.51 -12.26
C ASN A 174 13.96 -10.24 -11.23
N VAL A 175 14.00 -9.10 -10.53
CA VAL A 175 12.88 -8.65 -9.71
C VAL A 175 11.75 -8.16 -10.60
N ASN A 176 10.56 -8.68 -10.39
CA ASN A 176 9.37 -8.22 -11.07
C ASN A 176 9.02 -6.80 -10.61
N LYS A 177 8.94 -5.87 -11.54
CA LYS A 177 8.66 -4.47 -11.24
C LYS A 177 7.17 -4.18 -11.07
N LEU A 178 6.31 -4.99 -11.68
CA LEU A 178 4.87 -4.85 -11.54
C LEU A 178 4.39 -5.56 -10.27
N ARG A 179 3.64 -4.85 -9.43
CA ARG A 179 2.97 -5.37 -8.24
C ARG A 179 1.49 -5.18 -8.38
N TYR A 180 0.72 -6.23 -8.15
CA TYR A 180 -0.73 -6.14 -8.03
C TYR A 180 -1.24 -7.19 -7.05
N GLY A 181 -2.34 -6.86 -6.40
CA GLY A 181 -2.91 -7.73 -5.38
C GLY A 181 -4.24 -7.22 -4.88
N VAL A 182 -4.78 -7.95 -3.91
CA VAL A 182 -6.03 -7.63 -3.22
C VAL A 182 -5.73 -7.18 -1.81
N ASN A 183 -6.50 -6.19 -1.33
CA ASN A 183 -6.38 -5.70 0.04
C ASN A 183 -7.73 -5.75 0.75
N PHE A 184 -7.67 -6.00 2.03
CA PHE A 184 -8.80 -5.99 2.94
C PHE A 184 -8.46 -5.19 4.17
N ARG A 185 -9.38 -4.35 4.65
CA ARG A 185 -9.30 -3.66 5.93
C ARG A 185 -10.61 -3.79 6.67
N ILE A 186 -10.52 -3.99 7.97
CA ILE A 186 -11.65 -3.98 8.89
C ILE A 186 -11.25 -3.18 10.12
N GLY A 187 -12.13 -2.31 10.58
CA GLY A 187 -11.76 -1.46 11.70
C GLY A 187 -12.87 -0.66 12.32
N TYR A 188 -12.48 0.08 13.30
CA TYR A 188 -13.36 0.90 14.11
C TYR A 188 -12.70 2.27 14.34
N GLU A 189 -13.45 3.34 14.06
CA GLU A 189 -12.96 4.72 14.10
C GLU A 189 -11.70 4.91 13.22
N GLN A 190 -10.57 5.23 13.85
CA GLN A 190 -9.30 5.50 13.15
C GLN A 190 -8.43 4.26 12.98
N PHE A 191 -8.74 3.16 13.69
CA PHE A 191 -7.89 1.97 13.72
C PHE A 191 -8.48 0.86 12.86
N CYS A 192 -7.68 0.30 11.98
CA CYS A 192 -8.04 -0.83 11.15
C CYS A 192 -6.99 -1.92 11.19
N LEU A 193 -7.42 -3.17 11.18
CA LEU A 193 -6.60 -4.28 10.76
C LEU A 193 -6.54 -4.28 9.24
N THR A 194 -5.37 -4.51 8.68
CA THR A 194 -5.16 -4.55 7.23
C THR A 194 -4.47 -5.84 6.83
N ALA A 195 -4.86 -6.37 5.69
CA ALA A 195 -4.22 -7.51 5.06
C ALA A 195 -4.15 -7.27 3.55
N THR A 196 -3.00 -7.56 2.94
CA THR A 196 -2.83 -7.51 1.48
C THR A 196 -2.16 -8.79 1.02
N TYR A 197 -2.72 -9.40 -0.01
CA TYR A 197 -2.14 -10.53 -0.71
C TYR A 197 -1.80 -10.11 -2.14
N TYR A 198 -0.53 -10.23 -2.49
CA TYR A 198 -0.09 -9.90 -3.85
C TYR A 198 -0.18 -11.13 -4.74
N LEU A 199 -0.87 -10.97 -5.87
CA LEU A 199 -1.01 -12.00 -6.90
C LEU A 199 0.21 -12.03 -7.82
N SER A 200 0.96 -10.92 -7.88
CA SER A 200 2.20 -10.84 -8.64
C SER A 200 3.36 -11.49 -7.89
N GLU A 201 4.13 -12.30 -8.58
CA GLU A 201 5.37 -12.89 -8.04
C GLU A 201 6.45 -11.83 -7.79
N VAL A 202 7.35 -12.11 -6.86
CA VAL A 202 8.49 -11.24 -6.53
C VAL A 202 9.50 -11.15 -7.67
N PHE A 203 9.68 -12.26 -8.38
CA PHE A 203 10.66 -12.39 -9.46
C PHE A 203 9.97 -12.64 -10.80
N THR A 204 10.69 -12.35 -11.87
CA THR A 204 10.31 -12.71 -13.23
C THR A 204 10.61 -14.19 -13.51
N SER A 205 10.28 -14.68 -14.70
CA SER A 205 10.55 -16.08 -15.12
C SER A 205 12.02 -16.51 -15.06
N ASN A 206 12.94 -15.56 -14.96
CA ASN A 206 14.39 -15.84 -14.77
C ASN A 206 14.80 -15.82 -13.29
N GLY A 207 13.86 -15.79 -12.37
CA GLY A 207 14.08 -15.90 -10.92
C GLY A 207 13.30 -17.06 -10.31
N PRO A 208 13.34 -17.20 -8.99
CA PRO A 208 12.54 -18.20 -8.27
C PRO A 208 11.05 -17.96 -8.50
N THR A 209 10.36 -18.96 -9.03
CA THR A 209 8.94 -18.89 -9.36
C THR A 209 8.04 -19.17 -8.16
N GLY A 210 6.80 -18.67 -8.19
CA GLY A 210 5.78 -18.93 -7.20
C GLY A 210 5.91 -18.12 -5.90
N ILE A 211 6.97 -17.34 -5.70
CA ILE A 211 7.15 -16.55 -4.48
C ILE A 211 6.29 -15.29 -4.56
N THR A 212 5.26 -15.22 -3.70
CA THR A 212 4.32 -14.09 -3.64
C THR A 212 4.44 -13.35 -2.31
N PRO A 213 4.40 -12.00 -2.32
CA PRO A 213 4.42 -11.23 -1.08
C PRO A 213 3.03 -11.18 -0.42
N TYR A 214 3.03 -10.99 0.89
CA TYR A 214 1.84 -10.62 1.64
C TYR A 214 2.18 -9.61 2.73
N THR A 215 1.16 -8.88 3.19
CA THR A 215 1.28 -8.00 4.36
C THR A 215 0.08 -8.17 5.28
N ILE A 216 0.33 -8.12 6.59
CA ILE A 216 -0.71 -8.06 7.62
C ILE A 216 -0.27 -7.04 8.65
N GLY A 217 -1.16 -6.15 9.09
CA GLY A 217 -0.77 -5.12 10.03
C GLY A 217 -1.91 -4.24 10.53
N LEU A 218 -1.52 -3.09 11.00
CA LEU A 218 -2.41 -2.06 11.53
C LEU A 218 -2.38 -0.83 10.63
N ALA A 219 -3.54 -0.27 10.39
CA ALA A 219 -3.69 1.00 9.70
C ALA A 219 -4.31 2.05 10.64
N ILE A 220 -3.82 3.28 10.55
CA ILE A 220 -4.42 4.47 11.14
C ILE A 220 -4.95 5.32 10.00
N ILE A 221 -6.24 5.63 10.07
CA ILE A 221 -6.97 6.40 9.07
C ILE A 221 -7.57 7.61 9.80
N PRO A 222 -6.84 8.72 9.91
CA PRO A 222 -7.34 9.94 10.53
C PRO A 222 -8.49 10.54 9.70
N TYR A 223 -9.40 11.21 10.36
CA TYR A 223 -10.55 11.90 9.76
C TYR A 223 -10.14 13.13 8.94
#